data_a74733f662f2faccadfb267145187abb
#
_entry.id   a74733f662f2faccadfb267145187abb
#
_cell.length_a   1.000
_cell.length_b   1.000
_cell.length_c   1.000
_cell.angle_alpha   90.00
_cell.angle_beta   90.00
_cell.angle_gamma   90.00
#
_symmetry.space_group_name_H-M   'P 1'
#
loop_
_entity.id
_entity.type
_entity.pdbx_description
1 polymer ?
#
loop_
_entity_poly.entity_id
_entity_poly.type
_entity_poly.pdbx_seq_one_letter_code
_entity_poly.pdbx_strand_id
1 'polypeptide(L)'
;MIITRTPYRISFFGGGTDYPAWYKKHGRGAVLSTTINKYCYLNCRILPPFFRHKYAINYSKRELTKNIESIKHPSVRESLGFVKSDSGIELHHAGDLPKMSGVGSSSAFTVG
;
A
#
# COMPACT_ATOMS: atom_id res chain seq x y z
N MET A 1 15.99 8.59 -3.39
CA MET A 1 14.95 8.40 -2.38
C MET A 1 13.65 8.97 -2.93
N ILE A 2 12.55 8.24 -2.79
CA ILE A 2 11.22 8.66 -3.21
C ILE A 2 10.37 8.77 -1.95
N ILE A 3 9.65 9.88 -1.82
CA ILE A 3 8.70 10.09 -0.73
C ILE A 3 7.35 10.37 -1.37
N THR A 4 6.34 9.59 -1.00
CA THR A 4 4.97 9.80 -1.44
C THR A 4 4.08 10.22 -0.28
N ARG A 5 3.05 11.00 -0.59
CA ARG A 5 2.00 11.42 0.33
C ARG A 5 0.64 11.21 -0.33
N THR A 6 -0.05 10.16 0.08
CA THR A 6 -1.32 9.75 -0.52
C THR A 6 -2.46 10.04 0.45
N PRO A 7 -3.49 10.83 0.06
CA PRO A 7 -4.59 11.13 0.95
C PRO A 7 -5.45 9.89 1.24
N TYR A 8 -5.95 9.78 2.45
CA TYR A 8 -7.03 8.86 2.77
C TYR A 8 -8.34 9.36 2.17
N ARG A 9 -9.32 8.46 2.05
CA ARG A 9 -10.63 8.77 1.50
C ARG A 9 -11.76 8.26 2.39
N ILE A 10 -12.88 8.95 2.36
CA ILE A 10 -14.14 8.52 2.96
C ILE A 10 -15.13 8.24 1.84
N SER A 11 -15.75 7.07 1.85
CA SER A 11 -16.89 6.75 1.00
C SER A 11 -18.17 6.93 1.82
N PHE A 12 -19.00 7.87 1.44
CA PHE A 12 -20.27 8.15 2.13
C PHE A 12 -21.32 7.13 1.77
N PHE A 13 -21.40 6.75 0.47
CA PHE A 13 -22.39 5.83 -0.05
C PHE A 13 -21.78 4.91 -1.10
N GLY A 14 -22.34 3.70 -1.21
CA GLY A 14 -22.06 2.76 -2.28
C GLY A 14 -20.74 2.01 -2.19
N GLY A 15 -19.99 2.12 -1.10
CA GLY A 15 -18.75 1.37 -0.92
C GLY A 15 -19.01 -0.14 -0.98
N GLY A 16 -18.19 -0.86 -1.74
CA GLY A 16 -18.34 -2.28 -2.01
C GLY A 16 -19.10 -2.62 -3.30
N THR A 17 -19.89 -1.69 -3.85
CA THR A 17 -20.56 -1.91 -5.15
C THR A 17 -19.58 -1.86 -6.33
N ASP A 18 -18.39 -1.37 -6.10
CA ASP A 18 -17.25 -1.31 -7.02
C ASP A 18 -16.44 -2.62 -7.09
N TYR A 19 -16.74 -3.59 -6.24
CA TYR A 19 -16.10 -4.90 -6.31
C TYR A 19 -16.59 -5.73 -7.49
N PRO A 20 -15.69 -6.40 -8.24
CA PRO A 20 -16.06 -7.27 -9.37
C PRO A 20 -17.11 -8.33 -9.02
N ALA A 21 -17.02 -8.92 -7.84
CA ALA A 21 -17.98 -9.91 -7.37
C ALA A 21 -19.40 -9.34 -7.23
N TRP A 22 -19.53 -8.05 -6.94
CA TRP A 22 -20.81 -7.37 -6.83
C TRP A 22 -21.35 -6.92 -8.20
N TYR A 23 -20.58 -6.10 -8.94
CA TYR A 23 -21.12 -5.50 -10.17
C TYR A 23 -21.29 -6.50 -11.32
N LYS A 24 -20.53 -7.59 -11.33
CA LYS A 24 -20.76 -8.68 -12.30
C LYS A 24 -22.08 -9.40 -12.06
N LYS A 25 -22.55 -9.46 -10.81
CA LYS A 25 -23.79 -10.15 -10.43
C LYS A 25 -25.01 -9.22 -10.44
N HIS A 26 -24.85 -7.97 -10.02
CA HIS A 26 -25.95 -7.05 -9.74
C HIS A 26 -26.04 -5.85 -10.70
N GLY A 27 -25.10 -5.74 -11.64
CA GLY A 27 -25.03 -4.61 -12.56
C GLY A 27 -24.20 -3.43 -12.00
N ARG A 28 -24.40 -2.23 -12.52
CA ARG A 28 -23.57 -1.07 -12.18
C ARG A 28 -23.62 -0.72 -10.71
N GLY A 29 -22.44 -0.51 -10.13
CA GLY A 29 -22.29 0.14 -8.84
C GLY A 29 -22.05 1.64 -8.98
N ALA A 30 -22.27 2.39 -7.89
CA ALA A 30 -21.94 3.80 -7.81
C ALA A 30 -21.41 4.12 -6.42
N VAL A 31 -20.35 4.92 -6.36
CA VAL A 31 -19.71 5.32 -5.10
C VAL A 31 -19.62 6.83 -5.03
N LEU A 32 -20.02 7.41 -3.90
CA LEU A 32 -19.77 8.80 -3.57
C LEU A 32 -18.68 8.87 -2.51
N SER A 33 -17.52 9.40 -2.87
CA SER A 33 -16.37 9.49 -1.97
C SER A 33 -15.63 10.81 -2.11
N THR A 34 -14.88 11.17 -1.09
CA THR A 34 -13.96 12.31 -1.10
C THR A 34 -12.66 11.97 -0.41
N THR A 35 -11.59 12.64 -0.78
CA THR A 35 -10.34 12.62 -0.03
C THR A 35 -10.43 13.51 1.20
N ILE A 36 -9.60 13.23 2.20
CA ILE A 36 -9.53 13.99 3.45
C ILE A 36 -8.11 14.49 3.69
N ASN A 37 -7.95 15.50 4.54
CA ASN A 37 -6.65 16.06 4.91
C ASN A 37 -5.94 15.17 5.97
N LYS A 38 -5.84 13.88 5.67
CA LYS A 38 -5.07 12.88 6.39
C LYS A 38 -4.41 11.96 5.38
N TYR A 39 -3.18 11.57 5.64
CA TYR A 39 -2.31 11.00 4.61
C TYR A 39 -1.63 9.71 5.06
N CYS A 40 -1.35 8.88 4.07
CA CYS A 40 -0.40 7.78 4.11
C CYS A 40 0.91 8.27 3.50
N TYR A 41 2.00 8.09 4.20
CA TYR A 41 3.35 8.45 3.74
C TYR A 41 4.15 7.18 3.50
N LEU A 42 4.76 7.09 2.33
CA LEU A 42 5.75 6.07 2.03
C LEU A 42 7.09 6.75 1.70
N ASN A 43 8.14 6.23 2.28
CA ASN A 43 9.52 6.61 1.97
C ASN A 43 10.23 5.37 1.46
N CYS A 44 10.70 5.43 0.22
CA CYS A 44 11.36 4.33 -0.45
C CYS A 44 12.75 4.76 -0.94
N ARG A 45 13.76 3.94 -0.67
CA ARG A 45 15.09 4.11 -1.25
C ARG A 45 15.66 2.79 -1.74
N ILE A 46 16.60 2.89 -2.67
CA ILE A 46 17.44 1.75 -3.06
C ILE A 46 18.34 1.42 -1.88
N LEU A 47 18.33 0.15 -1.47
CA LEU A 47 19.19 -0.34 -0.41
C LEU A 47 20.57 -0.68 -0.98
N PRO A 48 21.66 -0.14 -0.42
CA PRO A 48 23.01 -0.48 -0.86
C PRO A 48 23.33 -1.97 -0.71
N PRO A 49 24.17 -2.55 -1.58
CA PRO A 49 24.40 -3.99 -1.65
C PRO A 49 25.21 -4.58 -0.50
N PHE A 50 25.77 -3.76 0.37
CA PHE A 50 26.57 -4.24 1.53
C PHE A 50 25.71 -4.76 2.70
N PHE A 51 24.37 -4.58 2.65
CA PHE A 51 23.47 -5.16 3.65
C PHE A 51 23.28 -6.67 3.39
N ARG A 52 23.10 -7.44 4.47
CA ARG A 52 22.85 -8.89 4.38
C ARG A 52 21.47 -9.24 3.83
N HIS A 53 20.51 -8.28 3.84
CA HIS A 53 19.15 -8.40 3.31
C HIS A 53 19.01 -7.51 2.08
N LYS A 54 18.16 -7.89 1.15
CA LYS A 54 17.85 -7.14 -0.07
C LYS A 54 16.65 -6.22 0.13
N TYR A 55 15.71 -6.61 0.99
CA TYR A 55 14.49 -5.85 1.27
C TYR A 55 14.35 -5.58 2.76
N ALA A 56 14.11 -4.31 3.12
CA ALA A 56 13.83 -3.84 4.47
C ALA A 56 12.49 -3.11 4.46
N ILE A 57 11.44 -3.72 5.01
CA ILE A 57 10.08 -3.18 4.99
C ILE A 57 9.68 -2.81 6.41
N ASN A 58 9.49 -1.52 6.66
CA ASN A 58 9.15 -0.97 7.97
C ASN A 58 7.73 -0.37 7.93
N TYR A 59 6.83 -1.00 8.67
CA TYR A 59 5.45 -0.54 8.87
C TYR A 59 5.10 -0.67 10.37
N SER A 60 4.04 -1.35 10.79
CA SER A 60 3.84 -1.72 12.20
C SER A 60 4.78 -2.84 12.68
N LYS A 61 5.46 -3.46 11.73
CA LYS A 61 6.49 -4.50 11.94
C LYS A 61 7.68 -4.16 11.06
N ARG A 62 8.81 -4.77 11.36
CA ARG A 62 10.00 -4.72 10.51
C ARG A 62 10.24 -6.08 9.89
N GLU A 63 10.35 -6.11 8.58
CA GLU A 63 10.71 -7.30 7.82
C GLU A 63 12.03 -7.08 7.10
N LEU A 64 12.95 -8.05 7.22
CA LEU A 64 14.22 -8.07 6.51
C LEU A 64 14.29 -9.37 5.73
N THR A 65 14.28 -9.28 4.39
CA THR A 65 14.24 -10.45 3.53
C THR A 65 15.26 -10.35 2.40
N LYS A 66 15.63 -11.51 1.84
CA LYS A 66 16.50 -11.57 0.65
C LYS A 66 15.73 -11.63 -0.66
N ASN A 67 14.52 -12.16 -0.61
CA ASN A 67 13.66 -12.41 -1.78
C ASN A 67 12.31 -11.74 -1.58
N ILE A 68 11.67 -11.34 -2.69
CA ILE A 68 10.34 -10.70 -2.69
C ILE A 68 9.29 -11.66 -2.12
N GLU A 69 9.36 -12.94 -2.47
CA GLU A 69 8.40 -13.97 -2.06
C GLU A 69 8.36 -14.17 -0.55
N SER A 70 9.46 -13.86 0.13
CA SER A 70 9.58 -13.95 1.59
C SER A 70 8.97 -12.76 2.33
N ILE A 71 8.57 -11.70 1.62
CA ILE A 71 7.92 -10.53 2.22
C ILE A 71 6.50 -10.92 2.66
N LYS A 72 6.21 -10.75 3.94
CA LYS A 72 4.90 -11.08 4.52
C LYS A 72 3.83 -10.05 4.21
N HIS A 73 4.22 -8.78 4.05
CA HIS A 73 3.27 -7.71 3.71
C HIS A 73 2.76 -7.89 2.27
N PRO A 74 1.49 -8.25 2.05
CA PRO A 74 1.01 -8.67 0.74
C PRO A 74 1.08 -7.55 -0.30
N SER A 75 0.65 -6.33 0.03
CA SER A 75 0.69 -5.22 -0.94
C SER A 75 2.11 -4.93 -1.40
N VAL A 76 3.11 -4.95 -0.51
CA VAL A 76 4.52 -4.72 -0.88
C VAL A 76 5.02 -5.85 -1.77
N ARG A 77 4.75 -7.10 -1.41
CA ARG A 77 5.17 -8.26 -2.19
C ARG A 77 4.62 -8.21 -3.61
N GLU A 78 3.31 -8.01 -3.74
CA GLU A 78 2.64 -7.98 -5.05
C GLU A 78 3.08 -6.75 -5.88
N SER A 79 3.23 -5.57 -5.27
CA SER A 79 3.69 -4.37 -5.97
C SER A 79 5.12 -4.52 -6.49
N LEU A 80 6.05 -5.04 -5.67
CA LEU A 80 7.43 -5.28 -6.10
C LEU A 80 7.52 -6.35 -7.19
N GLY A 81 6.69 -7.40 -7.11
CA GLY A 81 6.57 -8.41 -8.14
C GLY A 81 6.04 -7.83 -9.46
N PHE A 82 5.06 -6.93 -9.38
CA PHE A 82 4.47 -6.26 -10.55
C PHE A 82 5.49 -5.35 -11.26
N VAL A 83 6.23 -4.52 -10.51
CA VAL A 83 7.25 -3.62 -11.12
C VAL A 83 8.55 -4.33 -11.48
N LYS A 84 8.68 -5.62 -11.16
CA LYS A 84 9.87 -6.45 -11.44
C LYS A 84 11.17 -5.78 -10.99
N SER A 85 11.19 -5.23 -9.79
CA SER A 85 12.36 -4.54 -9.26
C SER A 85 13.47 -5.52 -8.91
N ASP A 86 14.61 -5.40 -9.58
CA ASP A 86 15.82 -6.15 -9.27
C ASP A 86 16.67 -5.50 -8.17
N SER A 87 16.39 -4.26 -7.83
CA SER A 87 17.12 -3.51 -6.81
C SER A 87 16.64 -3.85 -5.40
N GLY A 88 17.56 -3.88 -4.45
CA GLY A 88 17.24 -3.90 -3.03
C GLY A 88 16.50 -2.62 -2.62
N ILE A 89 15.49 -2.75 -1.77
CA ILE A 89 14.62 -1.64 -1.38
C ILE A 89 14.47 -1.56 0.13
N GLU A 90 14.57 -0.36 0.65
CA GLU A 90 14.12 -0.02 2.00
C GLU A 90 12.87 0.84 1.90
N LEU A 91 11.78 0.38 2.52
CA LEU A 91 10.47 1.03 2.54
C LEU A 91 10.07 1.34 3.98
N HIS A 92 9.68 2.59 4.23
CA HIS A 92 9.10 3.03 5.50
C HIS A 92 7.69 3.56 5.27
N HIS A 93 6.76 3.09 6.11
CA HIS A 93 5.38 3.53 6.11
C HIS A 93 5.08 4.32 7.39
N ALA A 94 4.44 5.47 7.21
CA ALA A 94 3.81 6.24 8.29
C ALA A 94 2.40 6.66 7.85
N GLY A 95 1.48 6.76 8.78
CA GLY A 95 0.11 7.17 8.50
C GLY A 95 -0.47 8.04 9.60
N ASP A 96 -1.25 9.06 9.19
CA ASP A 96 -1.93 9.98 10.12
C ASP A 96 -3.08 9.30 10.86
N LEU A 97 -3.56 8.15 10.38
CA LEU A 97 -4.68 7.41 10.95
C LEU A 97 -4.31 5.95 11.23
N PRO A 98 -4.91 5.34 12.25
CA PRO A 98 -4.65 3.95 12.57
C PRO A 98 -5.15 3.00 11.46
N LYS A 99 -4.59 1.80 11.44
CA LYS A 99 -5.06 0.72 10.57
C LYS A 99 -6.52 0.39 10.87
N MET A 100 -7.23 -0.12 9.86
CA MET A 100 -8.63 -0.56 9.95
C MET A 100 -9.61 0.55 10.34
N SER A 101 -9.29 1.80 10.08
CA SER A 101 -10.17 2.95 10.31
C SER A 101 -11.24 3.16 9.21
N GLY A 102 -11.32 2.26 8.22
CA GLY A 102 -12.32 2.34 7.14
C GLY A 102 -12.07 3.43 6.09
N VAL A 103 -10.95 4.14 6.18
CA VAL A 103 -10.62 5.30 5.31
C VAL A 103 -9.77 4.93 4.09
N GLY A 104 -9.78 3.67 3.68
CA GLY A 104 -9.03 3.21 2.50
C GLY A 104 -7.51 3.18 2.71
N SER A 105 -7.05 2.90 3.94
CA SER A 105 -5.61 2.87 4.27
C SER A 105 -4.82 1.87 3.43
N SER A 106 -5.39 0.71 3.12
CA SER A 106 -4.75 -0.28 2.26
C SER A 106 -4.60 0.22 0.82
N SER A 107 -5.64 0.88 0.27
CA SER A 107 -5.58 1.47 -1.08
C SER A 107 -4.58 2.61 -1.15
N ALA A 108 -4.59 3.52 -0.16
CA ALA A 108 -3.64 4.62 -0.08
C ALA A 108 -2.18 4.13 0.00
N PHE A 109 -1.94 3.06 0.74
CA PHE A 109 -0.64 2.40 0.82
C PHE A 109 -0.21 1.80 -0.53
N THR A 110 -1.12 1.11 -1.24
CA THR A 110 -0.79 0.43 -2.50
C THR A 110 -0.55 1.41 -3.65
N VAL A 111 -1.25 2.55 -3.64
CA VAL A 111 -1.11 3.59 -4.69
C VAL A 111 0.11 4.48 -4.44
N GLY A 112 0.47 4.72 -3.18
CA GLY A 112 1.62 5.54 -2.80
C GLY A 112 2.94 4.91 -3.09
#